data_87cb75f6799fdcc35082d6e74e08219f
#
_entry.id   87cb75f6799fdcc35082d6e74e08219f
#
_cell.length_a   1.000
_cell.length_b   1.000
_cell.length_c   1.000
_cell.angle_alpha   90.00
_cell.angle_beta   90.00
_cell.angle_gamma   90.00
#
_symmetry.space_group_name_H-M   'P 1'
#
loop_
_entity.id
_entity.type
_entity.pdbx_description
1 polymer ?
#
loop_
_entity_poly.entity_id
_entity_poly.type
_entity_poly.pdbx_seq_one_letter_code
_entity_poly.pdbx_strand_id
1 'polypeptide(L)'
;MTPPARGSLALPSPLRTLAVLGLVAAWAGPAGAQAVPALPFAGGAAAFRVRATIVRDFTGTVAASRAQYTGTDLTSVQGFVEFQAAEMRTGVGLRDRHTRTAMAADSFPLIRFDLADVQPAQPGGDTVPAVFRGRLTIRGVTREVRAPGAVVLGHAGLEVTASFSIDMRDYGITPPVRMLGALRVAPDIEVTVHLVFGEAAAPD
;
A
#
# COMPACT_ATOMS: atom_id res chain seq x y z
N MET A 1 75.95 -66.59 -20.78
CA MET A 1 76.00 -65.32 -19.95
C MET A 1 75.17 -64.27 -20.68
N THR A 2 73.95 -64.08 -20.27
CA THR A 2 72.95 -63.23 -20.92
C THR A 2 72.69 -62.08 -20.02
N PRO A 3 72.75 -60.83 -20.43
CA PRO A 3 72.39 -59.68 -19.60
C PRO A 3 70.88 -59.48 -19.60
N PRO A 4 70.32 -58.88 -18.52
CA PRO A 4 68.90 -58.76 -18.33
C PRO A 4 68.31 -57.52 -19.04
N ALA A 5 67.04 -57.63 -19.34
CA ALA A 5 66.21 -56.65 -20.02
C ALA A 5 65.93 -55.40 -19.06
N ARG A 6 65.99 -54.23 -19.67
CA ARG A 6 65.60 -52.96 -19.05
C ARG A 6 64.07 -52.82 -19.09
N GLY A 7 63.48 -52.80 -17.95
CA GLY A 7 62.09 -52.41 -17.80
C GLY A 7 61.88 -50.89 -17.96
N SER A 8 61.00 -50.54 -18.88
CA SER A 8 60.58 -49.15 -19.11
C SER A 8 59.46 -48.79 -18.16
N LEU A 9 59.71 -47.84 -17.21
CA LEU A 9 58.74 -47.26 -16.32
C LEU A 9 57.94 -46.17 -17.08
N ALA A 10 56.69 -46.47 -17.34
CA ALA A 10 55.76 -45.50 -17.88
C ALA A 10 55.26 -44.59 -16.75
N LEU A 11 55.44 -43.29 -16.88
CA LEU A 11 54.92 -42.25 -16.01
C LEU A 11 53.43 -42.05 -16.28
N PRO A 12 52.57 -41.93 -15.26
CA PRO A 12 51.16 -41.59 -15.44
C PRO A 12 51.00 -40.13 -15.75
N SER A 13 50.19 -39.82 -16.74
CA SER A 13 49.77 -38.48 -17.14
C SER A 13 48.92 -37.80 -16.06
N PRO A 14 49.05 -36.48 -15.81
CA PRO A 14 48.20 -35.79 -14.88
C PRO A 14 46.80 -35.59 -15.46
N LEU A 15 45.81 -36.11 -14.73
CA LEU A 15 44.40 -35.79 -14.97
C LEU A 15 44.20 -34.27 -14.80
N ARG A 16 43.83 -33.62 -15.90
CA ARG A 16 43.29 -32.23 -15.87
C ARG A 16 41.90 -32.26 -15.28
N THR A 17 41.78 -31.91 -14.00
CA THR A 17 40.49 -31.65 -13.40
C THR A 17 39.96 -30.32 -13.94
N LEU A 18 39.01 -30.37 -14.86
CA LEU A 18 38.21 -29.22 -15.27
C LEU A 18 37.25 -28.88 -14.13
N ALA A 19 37.60 -27.84 -13.35
CA ALA A 19 36.67 -27.23 -12.42
C ALA A 19 35.61 -26.47 -13.22
N VAL A 20 34.43 -27.06 -13.37
CA VAL A 20 33.24 -26.36 -13.87
C VAL A 20 32.79 -25.41 -12.76
N LEU A 21 33.20 -24.15 -12.86
CA LEU A 21 32.63 -23.07 -12.07
C LEU A 21 31.21 -22.87 -12.58
N GLY A 22 30.23 -23.49 -11.92
CA GLY A 22 28.82 -23.22 -12.11
C GLY A 22 28.51 -21.78 -11.71
N LEU A 23 28.41 -20.89 -12.71
CA LEU A 23 27.88 -19.56 -12.54
C LEU A 23 26.37 -19.69 -12.22
N VAL A 24 26.03 -19.73 -10.93
CA VAL A 24 24.63 -19.58 -10.49
C VAL A 24 24.29 -18.12 -10.74
N ALA A 25 23.79 -17.84 -11.95
CA ALA A 25 23.11 -16.60 -12.22
C ALA A 25 21.84 -16.60 -11.36
N ALA A 26 21.87 -15.89 -10.24
CA ALA A 26 20.67 -15.53 -9.49
C ALA A 26 19.79 -14.71 -10.45
N TRP A 27 18.78 -15.34 -11.01
CA TRP A 27 17.75 -14.65 -11.77
C TRP A 27 16.93 -13.84 -10.78
N ALA A 28 17.35 -12.61 -10.52
CA ALA A 28 16.48 -11.60 -9.95
C ALA A 28 15.44 -11.29 -11.03
N GLY A 29 14.30 -11.95 -11.00
CA GLY A 29 13.16 -11.59 -11.81
C GLY A 29 12.78 -10.11 -11.54
N PRO A 30 12.16 -9.41 -12.49
CA PRO A 30 11.75 -8.04 -12.29
C PRO A 30 10.84 -7.95 -11.05
N ALA A 31 11.11 -6.96 -10.19
CA ALA A 31 10.42 -6.74 -8.92
C ALA A 31 8.88 -6.56 -9.04
N GLY A 32 8.35 -6.51 -10.24
CA GLY A 32 6.92 -6.37 -10.55
C GLY A 32 6.18 -7.67 -10.88
N ALA A 33 6.87 -8.80 -10.94
CA ALA A 33 6.28 -10.07 -11.42
C ALA A 33 5.55 -10.89 -10.33
N GLN A 34 5.25 -10.30 -9.16
CA GLN A 34 4.48 -11.00 -8.14
C GLN A 34 3.01 -11.06 -8.55
N ALA A 35 2.53 -12.30 -8.76
CA ALA A 35 1.14 -12.55 -9.10
C ALA A 35 0.21 -12.06 -7.98
N VAL A 36 -0.82 -11.32 -8.35
CA VAL A 36 -1.88 -10.86 -7.45
C VAL A 36 -3.11 -11.70 -7.72
N PRO A 37 -3.56 -12.53 -6.76
CA PRO A 37 -4.77 -13.34 -6.93
C PRO A 37 -6.01 -12.43 -7.00
N ALA A 38 -7.03 -12.84 -7.75
CA ALA A 38 -8.32 -12.15 -7.77
C ALA A 38 -9.10 -12.52 -6.49
N LEU A 39 -9.16 -11.61 -5.53
CA LEU A 39 -9.78 -11.83 -4.23
C LEU A 39 -10.93 -10.84 -4.01
N PRO A 40 -12.03 -11.28 -3.34
CA PRO A 40 -13.10 -10.38 -2.96
C PRO A 40 -12.61 -9.38 -1.91
N PHE A 41 -13.25 -8.22 -1.86
CA PHE A 41 -13.02 -7.25 -0.79
C PHE A 41 -13.62 -7.78 0.52
N ALA A 42 -12.80 -7.94 1.54
CA ALA A 42 -13.19 -8.45 2.85
C ALA A 42 -13.48 -7.31 3.85
N GLY A 43 -12.83 -6.15 3.70
CA GLY A 43 -13.05 -5.02 4.58
C GLY A 43 -11.85 -4.07 4.63
N GLY A 44 -11.97 -3.05 5.47
CA GLY A 44 -10.91 -2.10 5.70
C GLY A 44 -11.42 -0.73 6.13
N ALA A 45 -10.51 0.16 6.42
CA ALA A 45 -10.82 1.51 6.87
C ALA A 45 -9.73 2.50 6.48
N ALA A 46 -10.10 3.78 6.43
CA ALA A 46 -9.17 4.88 6.49
C ALA A 46 -9.24 5.56 7.85
N ALA A 47 -8.07 5.82 8.44
CA ALA A 47 -7.91 6.69 9.59
C ALA A 47 -7.37 8.04 9.11
N PHE A 48 -7.84 9.12 9.70
CA PHE A 48 -7.34 10.46 9.43
C PHE A 48 -6.98 11.17 10.72
N ARG A 49 -5.85 11.88 10.71
CA ARG A 49 -5.39 12.67 11.85
C ARG A 49 -5.42 14.13 11.50
N VAL A 50 -6.01 14.90 12.42
CA VAL A 50 -6.19 16.35 12.31
C VAL A 50 -5.44 17.03 13.43
N ARG A 51 -4.57 17.98 13.08
CA ARG A 51 -3.84 18.81 14.04
C ARG A 51 -4.60 20.10 14.34
N ALA A 52 -4.59 20.53 15.60
CA ALA A 52 -5.25 21.76 16.02
C ALA A 52 -4.44 22.48 17.13
N THR A 53 -4.58 23.81 17.23
CA THR A 53 -3.70 24.65 18.07
C THR A 53 -3.93 24.52 19.57
N ILE A 54 -5.16 24.70 20.06
CA ILE A 54 -5.46 24.74 21.50
C ILE A 54 -6.20 23.52 22.04
N VAL A 55 -6.56 22.60 21.16
CA VAL A 55 -7.11 21.29 21.51
C VAL A 55 -6.12 20.22 21.11
N ARG A 56 -6.22 19.05 21.75
CA ARG A 56 -5.39 17.92 21.32
C ARG A 56 -5.74 17.55 19.89
N ASP A 57 -4.71 17.13 19.16
CA ASP A 57 -4.89 16.43 17.88
C ASP A 57 -5.93 15.35 18.06
N PHE A 58 -6.72 15.12 17.03
CA PHE A 58 -7.70 14.06 17.06
C PHE A 58 -7.60 13.20 15.81
N THR A 59 -8.00 11.98 15.96
CA THR A 59 -8.14 11.02 14.86
C THR A 59 -9.62 10.77 14.59
N GLY A 60 -9.91 10.41 13.39
CA GLY A 60 -11.20 9.84 13.02
C GLY A 60 -10.98 8.66 12.08
N THR A 61 -12.02 7.89 11.88
CA THR A 61 -12.02 6.73 10.99
C THR A 61 -13.23 6.74 10.09
N VAL A 62 -13.12 6.05 8.96
CA VAL A 62 -14.23 5.74 8.07
C VAL A 62 -13.99 4.35 7.50
N ALA A 63 -15.00 3.48 7.59
CA ALA A 63 -14.93 2.16 6.98
C ALA A 63 -15.00 2.27 5.46
N ALA A 64 -14.24 1.44 4.76
CA ALA A 64 -14.36 1.30 3.32
C ALA A 64 -15.70 0.61 3.01
N SER A 65 -16.52 1.27 2.19
CA SER A 65 -17.83 0.76 1.80
C SER A 65 -17.74 -0.21 0.62
N ARG A 66 -16.73 -0.01 -0.23
CA ARG A 66 -16.48 -0.85 -1.40
C ARG A 66 -15.03 -0.70 -1.84
N ALA A 67 -14.42 -1.81 -2.26
CA ALA A 67 -13.16 -1.80 -2.99
C ALA A 67 -13.16 -2.91 -4.03
N GLN A 68 -12.43 -2.68 -5.10
CA GLN A 68 -12.24 -3.65 -6.17
C GLN A 68 -10.92 -3.37 -6.87
N TYR A 69 -10.25 -4.42 -7.29
CA TYR A 69 -9.09 -4.32 -8.18
C TYR A 69 -9.16 -5.37 -9.28
N THR A 70 -8.40 -5.11 -10.35
CA THR A 70 -8.16 -6.02 -11.46
C THR A 70 -6.69 -5.95 -11.82
N GLY A 71 -6.16 -7.01 -12.40
CA GLY A 71 -4.75 -7.15 -12.76
C GLY A 71 -4.24 -8.52 -12.34
N THR A 72 -3.12 -8.94 -12.91
CA THR A 72 -2.50 -10.24 -12.66
C THR A 72 -1.21 -10.15 -11.84
N ASP A 73 -0.63 -8.96 -11.77
CA ASP A 73 0.58 -8.65 -11.00
C ASP A 73 0.51 -7.22 -10.47
N LEU A 74 1.39 -6.89 -9.52
CA LEU A 74 1.37 -5.59 -8.82
C LEU A 74 1.54 -4.39 -9.76
N THR A 75 2.23 -4.54 -10.89
CA THR A 75 2.46 -3.43 -11.84
C THR A 75 1.29 -3.21 -12.79
N SER A 76 0.43 -4.21 -12.97
CA SER A 76 -0.75 -4.16 -13.83
C SER A 76 -2.04 -3.88 -13.07
N VAL A 77 -1.97 -3.86 -11.71
CA VAL A 77 -3.16 -3.64 -10.87
C VAL A 77 -3.74 -2.24 -11.06
N GLN A 78 -5.03 -2.21 -11.32
CA GLN A 78 -5.88 -1.03 -11.27
C GLN A 78 -7.08 -1.31 -10.38
N GLY A 79 -7.70 -0.29 -9.83
CA GLY A 79 -8.84 -0.50 -8.95
C GLY A 79 -9.38 0.78 -8.34
N PHE A 80 -10.25 0.61 -7.37
CA PHE A 80 -10.76 1.73 -6.58
C PHE A 80 -11.12 1.30 -5.17
N VAL A 81 -11.20 2.29 -4.29
CA VAL A 81 -11.81 2.17 -2.97
C VAL A 81 -12.75 3.36 -2.73
N GLU A 82 -13.88 3.10 -2.10
CA GLU A 82 -14.91 4.07 -1.77
C GLU A 82 -15.19 4.09 -0.28
N PHE A 83 -15.45 5.29 0.23
CA PHE A 83 -15.84 5.53 1.62
C PHE A 83 -17.06 6.45 1.63
N GLN A 84 -17.98 6.23 2.57
CA GLN A 84 -19.15 7.10 2.77
C GLN A 84 -18.76 8.28 3.66
N ALA A 85 -18.81 9.50 3.14
CA ALA A 85 -18.44 10.70 3.89
C ALA A 85 -19.29 10.89 5.17
N ALA A 86 -20.55 10.46 5.15
CA ALA A 86 -21.45 10.50 6.30
C ALA A 86 -21.03 9.53 7.42
N GLU A 87 -20.25 8.49 7.10
CA GLU A 87 -19.80 7.47 8.06
C GLU A 87 -18.48 7.81 8.75
N MET A 88 -17.92 8.99 8.52
CA MET A 88 -16.73 9.46 9.24
C MET A 88 -17.03 9.61 10.73
N ARG A 89 -16.19 9.02 11.58
CA ARG A 89 -16.33 9.01 13.04
C ARG A 89 -15.05 9.51 13.70
N THR A 90 -15.21 10.40 14.68
CA THR A 90 -14.11 10.94 15.49
C THR A 90 -14.26 10.58 16.98
N GLY A 91 -15.27 9.78 17.31
CA GLY A 91 -15.61 9.42 18.68
C GLY A 91 -16.34 10.53 19.47
N VAL A 92 -16.62 11.68 18.87
CA VAL A 92 -17.33 12.80 19.50
C VAL A 92 -18.44 13.25 18.55
N GLY A 93 -19.70 13.00 18.93
CA GLY A 93 -20.86 13.22 18.05
C GLY A 93 -21.01 14.65 17.49
N LEU A 94 -20.62 15.69 18.27
CA LEU A 94 -20.61 17.06 17.77
C LEU A 94 -19.55 17.26 16.67
N ARG A 95 -18.38 16.67 16.85
CA ARG A 95 -17.29 16.73 15.87
C ARG A 95 -17.66 15.94 14.62
N ASP A 96 -18.28 14.78 14.74
CA ASP A 96 -18.77 13.98 13.63
C ASP A 96 -19.77 14.76 12.76
N ARG A 97 -20.68 15.52 13.41
CA ARG A 97 -21.61 16.41 12.71
C ARG A 97 -20.88 17.52 11.95
N HIS A 98 -19.90 18.16 12.58
CA HIS A 98 -19.08 19.21 11.94
C HIS A 98 -18.27 18.61 10.77
N THR A 99 -17.73 17.40 10.92
CA THR A 99 -17.00 16.71 9.85
C THR A 99 -17.92 16.45 8.66
N ARG A 100 -19.12 15.90 8.87
CA ARG A 100 -20.10 15.69 7.79
C ARG A 100 -20.47 16.99 7.08
N THR A 101 -20.68 18.07 7.83
CA THR A 101 -20.94 19.38 7.25
C THR A 101 -19.76 19.90 6.43
N ALA A 102 -18.53 19.80 6.95
CA ALA A 102 -17.33 20.22 6.25
C ALA A 102 -17.10 19.41 4.95
N MET A 103 -17.44 18.13 4.98
CA MET A 103 -17.37 17.23 3.83
C MET A 103 -18.52 17.46 2.84
N ALA A 104 -19.55 18.27 3.20
CA ALA A 104 -20.81 18.42 2.45
C ALA A 104 -21.39 17.04 2.06
N ALA A 105 -21.44 16.12 3.04
CA ALA A 105 -21.71 14.71 2.83
C ALA A 105 -23.08 14.42 2.17
N ASP A 106 -24.05 15.30 2.33
CA ASP A 106 -25.37 15.19 1.69
C ASP A 106 -25.30 15.43 0.17
N SER A 107 -24.38 16.30 -0.28
CA SER A 107 -24.19 16.65 -1.69
C SER A 107 -23.10 15.80 -2.35
N PHE A 108 -22.12 15.37 -1.58
CA PHE A 108 -20.97 14.58 -2.01
C PHE A 108 -20.80 13.38 -1.10
N PRO A 109 -21.65 12.36 -1.22
CA PRO A 109 -21.68 11.24 -0.27
C PRO A 109 -20.44 10.35 -0.33
N LEU A 110 -19.71 10.33 -1.45
CA LEU A 110 -18.59 9.44 -1.67
C LEU A 110 -17.25 10.17 -1.62
N ILE A 111 -16.30 9.56 -0.93
CA ILE A 111 -14.87 9.77 -1.08
C ILE A 111 -14.36 8.57 -1.87
N ARG A 112 -13.63 8.80 -2.98
CA ARG A 112 -13.18 7.74 -3.86
C ARG A 112 -11.71 7.92 -4.22
N PHE A 113 -10.95 6.83 -4.12
CA PHE A 113 -9.62 6.76 -4.67
C PHE A 113 -9.61 5.77 -5.84
N ASP A 114 -9.23 6.23 -7.03
CA ASP A 114 -9.03 5.43 -8.22
C ASP A 114 -7.53 5.17 -8.39
N LEU A 115 -7.12 3.91 -8.20
CA LEU A 115 -5.76 3.45 -8.36
C LEU A 115 -5.43 3.33 -9.85
N ALA A 116 -4.39 4.04 -10.28
CA ALA A 116 -3.92 4.03 -11.66
C ALA A 116 -2.64 3.21 -11.85
N ASP A 117 -1.76 3.17 -10.84
CA ASP A 117 -0.44 2.55 -10.92
C ASP A 117 0.06 2.15 -9.54
N VAL A 118 0.75 1.01 -9.48
CA VAL A 118 1.48 0.54 -8.30
C VAL A 118 2.94 0.41 -8.67
N GLN A 119 3.81 1.04 -7.89
CA GLN A 119 5.26 0.96 -8.05
C GLN A 119 5.84 0.14 -6.90
N PRO A 120 5.98 -1.19 -7.06
CA PRO A 120 6.56 -2.04 -6.05
C PRO A 120 8.07 -1.81 -5.94
N ALA A 121 8.58 -1.87 -4.72
CA ALA A 121 10.00 -2.00 -4.43
C ALA A 121 10.39 -3.49 -4.30
N GLN A 122 11.65 -3.75 -3.95
CA GLN A 122 12.08 -5.14 -3.73
C GLN A 122 11.37 -5.74 -2.52
N PRO A 123 10.84 -6.96 -2.62
CA PRO A 123 10.15 -7.64 -1.53
C PRO A 123 11.08 -7.93 -0.36
N GLY A 124 10.55 -7.81 0.86
CA GLY A 124 11.17 -8.29 2.08
C GLY A 124 10.32 -9.44 2.66
N GLY A 125 10.44 -10.64 2.09
CA GLY A 125 9.55 -11.76 2.42
C GLY A 125 8.16 -11.60 1.79
N ASP A 126 7.11 -11.83 2.58
CA ASP A 126 5.71 -11.73 2.13
C ASP A 126 5.23 -10.26 2.02
N THR A 127 6.06 -9.31 2.45
CA THR A 127 5.74 -7.88 2.41
C THR A 127 6.45 -7.20 1.25
N VAL A 128 5.70 -6.52 0.40
CA VAL A 128 6.19 -5.76 -0.73
C VAL A 128 5.94 -4.27 -0.48
N PRO A 129 6.96 -3.50 -0.15
CA PRO A 129 6.83 -2.04 -0.11
C PRO A 129 6.43 -1.52 -1.49
N ALA A 130 5.52 -0.56 -1.55
CA ALA A 130 5.03 -0.03 -2.81
C ALA A 130 4.61 1.43 -2.68
N VAL A 131 4.56 2.13 -3.81
CA VAL A 131 3.93 3.45 -3.91
C VAL A 131 2.69 3.32 -4.79
N PHE A 132 1.54 3.60 -4.20
CA PHE A 132 0.27 3.64 -4.90
C PHE A 132 0.05 5.02 -5.50
N ARG A 133 -0.20 5.09 -6.80
CA ARG A 133 -0.48 6.33 -7.52
C ARG A 133 -1.89 6.29 -8.06
N GLY A 134 -2.63 7.37 -7.87
CA GLY A 134 -4.01 7.40 -8.30
C GLY A 134 -4.64 8.78 -8.10
N ARG A 135 -5.95 8.82 -8.24
CA ARG A 135 -6.76 10.02 -8.11
C ARG A 135 -7.70 9.90 -6.92
N LEU A 136 -7.57 10.84 -6.00
CA LEU A 136 -8.46 10.96 -4.85
C LEU A 136 -9.51 12.04 -5.13
N THR A 137 -10.76 11.67 -5.03
CA THR A 137 -11.92 12.56 -5.17
C THR A 137 -12.57 12.78 -3.81
N ILE A 138 -12.62 14.03 -3.36
CA ILE A 138 -13.31 14.48 -2.15
C ILE A 138 -14.15 15.69 -2.52
N ARG A 139 -15.42 15.72 -2.11
CA ARG A 139 -16.38 16.81 -2.42
C ARG A 139 -16.44 17.17 -3.91
N GLY A 140 -16.35 16.16 -4.77
CA GLY A 140 -16.36 16.36 -6.23
C GLY A 140 -15.06 16.93 -6.81
N VAL A 141 -14.06 17.23 -5.99
CA VAL A 141 -12.75 17.71 -6.44
C VAL A 141 -11.78 16.53 -6.48
N THR A 142 -11.12 16.34 -7.63
CA THR A 142 -10.17 15.26 -7.87
C THR A 142 -8.74 15.78 -7.88
N ARG A 143 -7.84 15.09 -7.19
CA ARG A 143 -6.40 15.37 -7.16
C ARG A 143 -5.60 14.10 -7.33
N GLU A 144 -4.43 14.19 -7.95
CA GLU A 144 -3.46 13.11 -7.96
C GLU A 144 -2.82 12.94 -6.59
N VAL A 145 -2.68 11.70 -6.14
CA VAL A 145 -2.08 11.33 -4.86
C VAL A 145 -1.05 10.23 -5.08
N ARG A 146 0.04 10.33 -4.34
CA ARG A 146 1.05 9.29 -4.19
C ARG A 146 1.04 8.84 -2.73
N ALA A 147 0.71 7.59 -2.51
CA ALA A 147 0.58 7.01 -1.19
C ALA A 147 1.62 5.90 -1.01
N PRO A 148 2.75 6.16 -0.34
CA PRO A 148 3.67 5.10 0.06
C PRO A 148 3.00 4.14 1.03
N GLY A 149 3.37 2.86 0.93
CA GLY A 149 2.79 1.81 1.74
C GLY A 149 3.37 0.45 1.45
N ALA A 150 2.58 -0.59 1.67
CA ALA A 150 2.98 -1.97 1.40
C ALA A 150 1.79 -2.84 1.04
N VAL A 151 2.09 -3.92 0.34
CA VAL A 151 1.20 -5.06 0.09
C VAL A 151 1.77 -6.26 0.84
N VAL A 152 0.94 -6.92 1.63
CA VAL A 152 1.26 -8.20 2.27
C VAL A 152 0.49 -9.29 1.55
N LEU A 153 1.22 -10.25 1.00
CA LEU A 153 0.67 -11.40 0.28
C LEU A 153 0.66 -12.60 1.23
N GLY A 154 -0.48 -12.86 1.87
CA GLY A 154 -0.66 -13.99 2.77
C GLY A 154 -1.34 -15.19 2.10
N HIS A 155 -1.33 -16.35 2.77
CA HIS A 155 -1.99 -17.56 2.28
C HIS A 155 -3.52 -17.42 2.18
N ALA A 156 -4.13 -16.61 3.05
CA ALA A 156 -5.58 -16.40 3.13
C ALA A 156 -6.06 -15.12 2.43
N GLY A 157 -5.15 -14.25 2.00
CA GLY A 157 -5.56 -12.97 1.45
C GLY A 157 -4.42 -12.01 1.14
N LEU A 158 -4.82 -10.80 0.79
CA LEU A 158 -3.96 -9.68 0.46
C LEU A 158 -4.33 -8.51 1.36
N GLU A 159 -3.34 -7.94 2.03
CA GLU A 159 -3.51 -6.72 2.82
C GLU A 159 -2.77 -5.56 2.16
N VAL A 160 -3.41 -4.40 2.13
CA VAL A 160 -2.83 -3.16 1.61
C VAL A 160 -2.82 -2.13 2.71
N THR A 161 -1.65 -1.58 2.99
CA THR A 161 -1.50 -0.41 3.85
C THR A 161 -0.90 0.75 3.08
N ALA A 162 -1.38 1.95 3.32
CA ALA A 162 -0.82 3.15 2.70
C ALA A 162 -0.99 4.35 3.63
N SER A 163 -0.01 5.29 3.60
CA SER A 163 -0.07 6.52 4.39
C SER A 163 0.37 7.71 3.54
N PHE A 164 -0.37 8.80 3.60
CA PHE A 164 -0.10 10.02 2.85
C PHE A 164 -0.71 11.24 3.55
N SER A 165 -0.37 12.42 3.10
CA SER A 165 -0.97 13.67 3.59
C SER A 165 -1.69 14.39 2.46
N ILE A 166 -2.77 15.06 2.79
CA ILE A 166 -3.51 15.96 1.90
C ILE A 166 -3.68 17.32 2.54
N ASP A 167 -3.73 18.36 1.73
CA ASP A 167 -4.22 19.67 2.16
C ASP A 167 -5.74 19.73 1.90
N MET A 168 -6.53 19.91 2.96
CA MET A 168 -7.99 19.96 2.83
C MET A 168 -8.47 21.11 1.93
N ARG A 169 -7.67 22.17 1.77
CA ARG A 169 -8.00 23.33 0.93
C ARG A 169 -8.01 22.96 -0.55
N ASP A 170 -7.18 21.99 -0.96
CA ASP A 170 -7.15 21.47 -2.33
C ASP A 170 -8.47 20.83 -2.75
N TYR A 171 -9.31 20.46 -1.77
CA TYR A 171 -10.64 19.87 -1.96
C TYR A 171 -11.77 20.85 -1.59
N GLY A 172 -11.46 22.14 -1.49
CA GLY A 172 -12.44 23.17 -1.18
C GLY A 172 -12.99 23.11 0.26
N ILE A 173 -12.24 22.48 1.18
CA ILE A 173 -12.59 22.44 2.60
C ILE A 173 -11.86 23.55 3.31
N THR A 174 -12.59 24.50 3.89
CA THR A 174 -12.01 25.57 4.69
C THR A 174 -11.67 25.07 6.08
N PRO A 175 -10.38 25.14 6.52
CA PRO A 175 -10.01 24.78 7.87
C PRO A 175 -10.79 25.58 8.92
N PRO A 176 -11.45 24.93 9.89
CA PRO A 176 -12.21 25.63 10.90
C PRO A 176 -11.33 26.56 11.75
N VAL A 177 -11.82 27.79 11.93
CA VAL A 177 -11.27 28.79 12.86
C VAL A 177 -12.36 29.16 13.85
N ARG A 178 -12.06 29.07 15.15
CA ARG A 178 -13.01 29.36 16.24
C ARG A 178 -12.34 30.21 17.30
N MET A 179 -13.14 30.71 18.26
CA MET A 179 -12.65 31.45 19.42
C MET A 179 -11.77 32.66 19.04
N LEU A 180 -12.25 33.50 18.12
CA LEU A 180 -11.55 34.69 17.62
C LEU A 180 -10.14 34.38 17.04
N GLY A 181 -9.97 33.18 16.47
CA GLY A 181 -8.70 32.74 15.86
C GLY A 181 -7.78 31.94 16.78
N ALA A 182 -8.12 31.75 18.05
CA ALA A 182 -7.31 30.97 18.99
C ALA A 182 -7.33 29.48 18.60
N LEU A 183 -8.48 28.90 18.27
CA LEU A 183 -8.60 27.56 17.74
C LEU A 183 -8.48 27.58 16.23
N ARG A 184 -7.43 26.95 15.72
CA ARG A 184 -7.20 26.73 14.28
C ARG A 184 -6.95 25.26 14.03
N VAL A 185 -7.61 24.72 13.02
CA VAL A 185 -7.32 23.39 12.49
C VAL A 185 -6.28 23.54 11.41
N ALA A 186 -5.23 22.70 11.44
CA ALA A 186 -4.22 22.67 10.39
C ALA A 186 -4.85 22.18 9.08
N PRO A 187 -4.45 22.74 7.93
CA PRO A 187 -4.98 22.29 6.64
C PRO A 187 -4.50 20.90 6.26
N ASP A 188 -3.34 20.48 6.77
CA ASP A 188 -2.73 19.19 6.43
C ASP A 188 -3.35 18.08 7.26
N ILE A 189 -3.88 17.09 6.57
CA ILE A 189 -4.51 15.88 7.14
C ILE A 189 -3.63 14.68 6.79
N GLU A 190 -3.20 13.95 7.81
CA GLU A 190 -2.52 12.67 7.66
C GLU A 190 -3.59 11.57 7.49
N VAL A 191 -3.45 10.76 6.46
CA VAL A 191 -4.38 9.66 6.15
C VAL A 191 -3.61 8.35 6.14
N THR A 192 -4.14 7.35 6.82
CA THR A 192 -3.65 5.97 6.78
C THR A 192 -4.80 5.07 6.36
N VAL A 193 -4.56 4.23 5.36
CA VAL A 193 -5.54 3.29 4.82
C VAL A 193 -5.07 1.87 5.09
N HIS A 194 -5.99 1.01 5.49
CA HIS A 194 -5.80 -0.44 5.58
C HIS A 194 -6.96 -1.14 4.90
N LEU A 195 -6.67 -2.00 3.92
CA LEU A 195 -7.66 -2.78 3.17
C LEU A 195 -7.27 -4.24 3.20
N VAL A 196 -8.27 -5.11 3.27
CA VAL A 196 -8.12 -6.57 3.25
C VAL A 196 -8.96 -7.13 2.11
N PHE A 197 -8.35 -8.00 1.32
CA PHE A 197 -8.99 -8.77 0.27
C PHE A 197 -8.73 -10.26 0.52
N GLY A 198 -9.73 -11.09 0.28
CA GLY A 198 -9.67 -12.52 0.54
C GLY A 198 -10.77 -12.97 1.47
N GLU A 199 -10.55 -14.07 2.17
CA GLU A 199 -11.45 -14.53 3.19
C GLU A 199 -11.32 -13.63 4.43
N ALA A 200 -12.42 -13.05 4.90
CA ALA A 200 -12.40 -12.26 6.13
C ALA A 200 -11.95 -13.17 7.27
N ALA A 201 -10.90 -12.76 8.01
CA ALA A 201 -10.58 -13.44 9.26
C ALA A 201 -11.86 -13.45 10.13
N ALA A 202 -12.28 -14.64 10.54
CA ALA A 202 -13.40 -14.76 11.48
C ALA A 202 -13.06 -13.92 12.72
N PRO A 203 -13.99 -13.11 13.24
CA PRO A 203 -13.74 -12.40 14.48
C PRO A 203 -13.58 -13.41 15.61
N ASP A 204 -12.45 -13.35 16.32
CA ASP A 204 -12.19 -14.10 17.56
C ASP A 204 -13.15 -13.65 18.67
#